data_95297cc9f67e4f4ff3f70a986accaaa4
#
_entry.id   95297cc9f67e4f4ff3f70a986accaaa4
#
_cell.length_a   1.000
_cell.length_b   1.000
_cell.length_c   1.000
_cell.angle_alpha   90.00
_cell.angle_beta   90.00
_cell.angle_gamma   90.00
#
_symmetry.space_group_name_H-M   'P 1'
#
loop_
_entity.id
_entity.type
_entity.pdbx_description
1 polymer ?
#
loop_
_entity_poly.entity_id
_entity_poly.type
_entity_poly.pdbx_seq_one_letter_code
_entity_poly.pdbx_strand_id
1 'polypeptide(L)'
;MKNLLPLFLISIMLLVACQSTPQRRSSNHSSNELTEYALSLQGTPYRYGGNSPDSGFDCSGFVGHVFKHTLGKTLPRSSADISRIGVNLQYASLKPGDLVFYNTLHKPYSHVGIYLGDDQFIHSPSSGKSVSIVNMNDTYWRTRYNGARRLRP
;
A
#
# COMPACT_ATOMS: atom_id res chain seq x y z
N MET A 1 10.49 13.19 -80.65
CA MET A 1 10.99 12.06 -79.87
C MET A 1 10.60 12.36 -78.43
N LYS A 2 9.71 11.51 -77.87
CA LYS A 2 8.95 11.76 -76.63
C LYS A 2 9.69 11.09 -75.45
N ASN A 3 10.19 11.88 -74.50
CA ASN A 3 10.73 11.33 -73.26
C ASN A 3 9.65 11.36 -72.15
N LEU A 4 9.12 10.22 -71.84
CA LEU A 4 8.27 10.00 -70.67
C LEU A 4 9.15 9.81 -69.44
N LEU A 5 8.97 10.66 -68.44
CA LEU A 5 9.56 10.54 -67.11
C LEU A 5 8.54 9.83 -66.19
N PRO A 6 8.88 8.72 -65.55
CA PRO A 6 7.93 8.13 -64.60
C PRO A 6 8.03 8.84 -63.26
N LEU A 7 6.89 9.30 -62.78
CA LEU A 7 6.67 9.81 -61.41
C LEU A 7 6.77 8.67 -60.42
N PHE A 8 7.82 8.67 -59.59
CA PHE A 8 7.92 7.77 -58.45
C PHE A 8 7.18 8.36 -57.22
N LEU A 9 5.96 7.89 -56.97
CA LEU A 9 5.20 8.21 -55.78
C LEU A 9 5.77 7.40 -54.59
N ILE A 10 6.59 8.03 -53.75
CA ILE A 10 7.03 7.48 -52.49
C ILE A 10 5.91 7.70 -51.47
N SER A 11 5.15 6.65 -51.20
CA SER A 11 4.18 6.60 -50.14
C SER A 11 4.90 6.42 -48.79
N ILE A 12 5.08 7.50 -48.02
CA ILE A 12 5.60 7.46 -46.67
C ILE A 12 4.45 7.00 -45.75
N MET A 13 4.48 5.73 -45.38
CA MET A 13 3.56 5.13 -44.39
C MET A 13 4.05 5.52 -42.97
N LEU A 14 3.42 6.54 -42.38
CA LEU A 14 3.64 6.92 -40.99
C LEU A 14 3.10 5.83 -40.05
N LEU A 15 3.99 4.96 -39.57
CA LEU A 15 3.71 4.07 -38.48
C LEU A 15 3.61 4.86 -37.16
N VAL A 16 2.41 5.22 -36.77
CA VAL A 16 2.11 5.71 -35.41
C VAL A 16 2.22 4.54 -34.45
N ALA A 17 3.39 4.36 -33.85
CA ALA A 17 3.57 3.42 -32.76
C ALA A 17 2.85 3.96 -31.51
N CYS A 18 1.69 3.42 -31.18
CA CYS A 18 1.07 3.61 -29.88
C CYS A 18 2.00 3.02 -28.80
N GLN A 19 2.81 3.85 -28.17
CA GLN A 19 3.54 3.48 -26.97
C GLN A 19 2.55 3.45 -25.80
N SER A 20 1.98 2.28 -25.54
CA SER A 20 1.26 2.02 -24.29
C SER A 20 2.28 2.01 -23.14
N THR A 21 2.23 3.02 -22.28
CA THR A 21 3.06 3.13 -21.09
C THR A 21 2.73 2.01 -20.09
N PRO A 22 3.68 1.10 -19.75
CA PRO A 22 3.41 -0.07 -18.88
C PRO A 22 3.24 0.27 -17.40
N GLN A 23 3.46 1.52 -17.00
CA GLN A 23 3.66 1.91 -15.60
C GLN A 23 2.40 1.88 -14.71
N ARG A 24 1.20 1.97 -15.30
CA ARG A 24 -0.06 1.97 -14.53
C ARG A 24 -0.53 0.57 -14.12
N ARG A 25 -0.13 -0.47 -14.84
CA ARG A 25 -0.48 -1.87 -14.56
C ARG A 25 0.34 -2.47 -13.41
N SER A 26 1.60 -2.07 -13.27
CA SER A 26 2.51 -2.57 -12.24
C SER A 26 2.12 -2.11 -10.83
N SER A 27 1.70 -0.84 -10.64
CA SER A 27 1.37 -0.32 -9.32
C SER A 27 0.05 -0.88 -8.75
N ASN A 28 -0.93 -1.19 -9.59
CA ASN A 28 -2.18 -1.79 -9.12
C ASN A 28 -2.00 -3.28 -8.77
N HIS A 29 -1.12 -3.99 -9.48
CA HIS A 29 -0.83 -5.39 -9.19
C HIS A 29 -0.13 -5.55 -7.83
N SER A 30 0.89 -4.74 -7.56
CA SER A 30 1.62 -4.79 -6.29
C SER A 30 0.77 -4.36 -5.08
N SER A 31 -0.17 -3.43 -5.26
CA SER A 31 -1.10 -3.05 -4.18
C SER A 31 -2.10 -4.17 -3.87
N ASN A 32 -2.60 -4.87 -4.89
CA ASN A 32 -3.50 -6.01 -4.70
C ASN A 32 -2.77 -7.16 -4.00
N GLU A 33 -1.57 -7.52 -4.44
CA GLU A 33 -0.76 -8.55 -3.81
C GLU A 33 -0.48 -8.24 -2.32
N LEU A 34 -0.17 -6.98 -2.00
CA LEU A 34 0.07 -6.54 -0.63
C LEU A 34 -1.17 -6.70 0.25
N THR A 35 -2.34 -6.25 -0.23
CA THR A 35 -3.59 -6.35 0.54
C THR A 35 -4.07 -7.79 0.65
N GLU A 36 -3.96 -8.60 -0.40
CA GLU A 36 -4.30 -10.03 -0.37
C GLU A 36 -3.43 -10.79 0.64
N TYR A 37 -2.12 -10.53 0.64
CA TYR A 37 -1.23 -11.14 1.62
C TYR A 37 -1.54 -10.67 3.05
N ALA A 38 -1.80 -9.39 3.26
CA ALA A 38 -2.22 -8.88 4.57
C ALA A 38 -3.50 -9.57 5.07
N LEU A 39 -4.49 -9.76 4.19
CA LEU A 39 -5.74 -10.47 4.50
C LEU A 39 -5.51 -11.95 4.86
N SER A 40 -4.56 -12.63 4.22
CA SER A 40 -4.22 -14.02 4.53
C SER A 40 -3.68 -14.22 5.94
N LEU A 41 -3.18 -13.16 6.58
CA LEU A 41 -2.66 -13.16 7.95
C LEU A 41 -3.73 -12.85 9.01
N GLN A 42 -5.00 -12.64 8.60
CA GLN A 42 -6.10 -12.38 9.53
C GLN A 42 -6.24 -13.54 10.54
N GLY A 43 -6.49 -13.21 11.79
CA GLY A 43 -6.56 -14.19 12.86
C GLY A 43 -5.23 -14.49 13.56
N THR A 44 -4.08 -14.06 13.02
CA THR A 44 -2.78 -14.20 13.69
C THR A 44 -2.81 -13.45 15.03
N PRO A 45 -2.44 -14.10 16.16
CA PRO A 45 -2.49 -13.48 17.47
C PRO A 45 -1.59 -12.25 17.60
N TYR A 46 -2.04 -11.27 18.38
CA TYR A 46 -1.17 -10.17 18.79
C TYR A 46 -0.08 -10.65 19.76
N ARG A 47 1.15 -10.18 19.52
CA ARG A 47 2.27 -10.31 20.46
C ARG A 47 3.10 -9.03 20.46
N TYR A 48 3.32 -8.47 21.63
CA TYR A 48 4.21 -7.32 21.76
C TYR A 48 5.63 -7.68 21.27
N GLY A 49 6.17 -6.86 20.36
CA GLY A 49 7.47 -7.12 19.72
C GLY A 49 7.44 -8.22 18.65
N GLY A 50 6.29 -8.86 18.39
CA GLY A 50 6.14 -9.91 17.38
C GLY A 50 6.21 -9.36 15.96
N ASN A 51 6.78 -10.16 15.04
CA ASN A 51 7.02 -9.76 13.66
C ASN A 51 6.93 -10.92 12.64
N SER A 52 6.35 -12.04 13.04
CA SER A 52 6.15 -13.20 12.17
C SER A 52 4.82 -13.89 12.46
N PRO A 53 4.26 -14.64 11.48
CA PRO A 53 3.02 -15.42 11.70
C PRO A 53 3.14 -16.41 12.85
N ASP A 54 4.30 -17.06 12.99
CA ASP A 54 4.53 -18.08 14.02
C ASP A 54 4.64 -17.50 15.44
N SER A 55 5.22 -16.31 15.56
CA SER A 55 5.41 -15.64 16.85
C SER A 55 4.26 -14.73 17.24
N GLY A 56 3.37 -14.39 16.29
CA GLY A 56 2.41 -13.30 16.42
C GLY A 56 2.98 -11.95 16.01
N PHE A 57 2.13 -10.93 15.95
CA PHE A 57 2.47 -9.59 15.50
C PHE A 57 2.11 -8.50 16.50
N ASP A 58 2.94 -7.48 16.65
CA ASP A 58 2.45 -6.15 17.01
C ASP A 58 2.09 -5.33 15.75
N CYS A 59 1.56 -4.11 15.89
CA CYS A 59 1.06 -3.34 14.76
C CYS A 59 2.12 -3.05 13.70
N SER A 60 3.30 -2.59 14.09
CA SER A 60 4.40 -2.28 13.18
C SER A 60 5.11 -3.53 12.67
N GLY A 61 5.16 -4.61 13.46
CA GLY A 61 5.67 -5.91 13.04
C GLY A 61 4.82 -6.54 11.95
N PHE A 62 3.50 -6.46 12.07
CA PHE A 62 2.56 -6.89 11.02
C PHE A 62 2.80 -6.15 9.71
N VAL A 63 2.79 -4.82 9.74
CA VAL A 63 3.01 -3.99 8.56
C VAL A 63 4.38 -4.25 7.96
N GLY A 64 5.44 -4.29 8.78
CA GLY A 64 6.81 -4.56 8.32
C GLY A 64 6.93 -5.94 7.66
N HIS A 65 6.28 -6.96 8.22
CA HIS A 65 6.27 -8.31 7.65
C HIS A 65 5.58 -8.34 6.27
N VAL A 66 4.40 -7.72 6.15
CA VAL A 66 3.66 -7.66 4.88
C VAL A 66 4.50 -6.97 3.80
N PHE A 67 5.06 -5.79 4.08
CA PHE A 67 5.89 -5.05 3.13
C PHE A 67 7.18 -5.79 2.75
N LYS A 68 7.79 -6.48 3.70
CA LYS A 68 8.99 -7.29 3.41
C LYS A 68 8.66 -8.47 2.51
N HIS A 69 7.55 -9.15 2.78
CA HIS A 69 7.14 -10.34 2.02
C HIS A 69 6.74 -9.99 0.58
N THR A 70 5.93 -8.94 0.39
CA THR A 70 5.34 -8.62 -0.92
C THR A 70 6.20 -7.70 -1.78
N LEU A 71 6.90 -6.75 -1.17
CA LEU A 71 7.67 -5.72 -1.88
C LEU A 71 9.17 -5.79 -1.61
N GLY A 72 9.65 -6.74 -0.81
CA GLY A 72 11.05 -6.83 -0.39
C GLY A 72 11.52 -5.66 0.49
N LYS A 73 10.62 -4.80 0.97
CA LYS A 73 10.94 -3.58 1.71
C LYS A 73 11.07 -3.83 3.21
N THR A 74 12.21 -3.49 3.76
CA THR A 74 12.40 -3.44 5.21
C THR A 74 11.97 -2.08 5.74
N LEU A 75 11.00 -2.07 6.66
CA LEU A 75 10.50 -0.86 7.30
C LEU A 75 11.14 -0.67 8.68
N PRO A 76 11.16 0.58 9.21
CA PRO A 76 11.52 0.85 10.60
C PRO A 76 10.67 0.02 11.57
N ARG A 77 11.22 -0.27 12.77
CA ARG A 77 10.53 -1.16 13.72
C ARG A 77 9.34 -0.53 14.44
N SER A 78 9.32 0.78 14.61
CA SER A 78 8.22 1.46 15.30
C SER A 78 7.24 2.13 14.34
N SER A 79 5.95 2.18 14.71
CA SER A 79 4.92 2.89 13.92
C SER A 79 5.23 4.38 13.78
N ALA A 80 5.80 5.01 14.81
CA ALA A 80 6.21 6.41 14.77
C ALA A 80 7.32 6.67 13.74
N ASP A 81 8.30 5.78 13.60
CA ASP A 81 9.36 5.91 12.59
C ASP A 81 8.84 5.60 11.18
N ILE A 82 7.95 4.60 11.04
CA ILE A 82 7.28 4.32 9.76
C ILE A 82 6.48 5.55 9.29
N SER A 83 5.86 6.30 10.20
CA SER A 83 5.10 7.51 9.86
C SER A 83 5.94 8.65 9.26
N ARG A 84 7.27 8.59 9.39
CA ARG A 84 8.19 9.62 8.87
C ARG A 84 8.68 9.36 7.46
N ILE A 85 8.39 8.17 6.90
CA ILE A 85 8.81 7.78 5.56
C ILE A 85 7.63 7.77 4.59
N GLY A 86 7.94 7.87 3.29
CA GLY A 86 6.93 7.89 2.23
C GLY A 86 6.28 9.24 2.01
N VAL A 87 5.22 9.22 1.22
CA VAL A 87 4.44 10.41 0.83
C VAL A 87 3.27 10.61 1.77
N ASN A 88 3.14 11.82 2.33
CA ASN A 88 1.98 12.19 3.14
C ASN A 88 0.71 12.25 2.27
N LEU A 89 -0.40 11.72 2.77
CA LEU A 89 -1.66 11.63 2.03
C LEU A 89 -2.79 12.36 2.75
N GLN A 90 -3.65 12.98 1.96
CA GLN A 90 -4.97 13.40 2.42
C GLN A 90 -5.89 12.17 2.52
N TYR A 91 -6.85 12.18 3.44
CA TYR A 91 -7.81 11.09 3.64
C TYR A 91 -8.52 10.69 2.32
N ALA A 92 -9.01 11.67 1.57
CA ALA A 92 -9.69 11.45 0.29
C ALA A 92 -8.81 10.85 -0.83
N SER A 93 -7.48 10.78 -0.61
CA SER A 93 -6.51 10.23 -1.58
C SER A 93 -6.06 8.81 -1.25
N LEU A 94 -6.63 8.19 -0.20
CA LEU A 94 -6.29 6.84 0.23
C LEU A 94 -6.59 5.80 -0.86
N LYS A 95 -5.68 4.84 -0.99
CA LYS A 95 -5.80 3.67 -1.88
C LYS A 95 -5.37 2.41 -1.15
N PRO A 96 -5.89 1.24 -1.52
CA PRO A 96 -5.44 -0.03 -0.95
C PRO A 96 -3.92 -0.16 -0.95
N GLY A 97 -3.37 -0.60 0.19
CA GLY A 97 -1.93 -0.69 0.43
C GLY A 97 -1.29 0.54 1.10
N ASP A 98 -2.01 1.65 1.26
CA ASP A 98 -1.53 2.80 2.03
C ASP A 98 -1.50 2.47 3.53
N LEU A 99 -0.59 3.13 4.25
CA LEU A 99 -0.49 3.02 5.70
C LEU A 99 -1.33 4.09 6.37
N VAL A 100 -2.15 3.70 7.33
CA VAL A 100 -2.98 4.59 8.16
C VAL A 100 -2.51 4.54 9.61
N PHE A 101 -2.41 5.71 10.24
CA PHE A 101 -1.82 5.88 11.56
C PHE A 101 -2.81 6.47 12.55
N TYR A 102 -2.67 6.02 13.81
CA TYR A 102 -3.59 6.38 14.89
C TYR A 102 -2.87 6.66 16.20
N ASN A 103 -3.53 7.42 17.06
CA ASN A 103 -3.15 7.66 18.47
C ASN A 103 -3.92 6.70 19.38
N THR A 104 -3.36 5.54 19.68
CA THR A 104 -4.00 4.55 20.56
C THR A 104 -3.41 4.49 21.96
N LEU A 105 -2.23 5.11 22.18
CA LEU A 105 -1.50 5.12 23.44
C LEU A 105 -1.26 6.54 23.97
N HIS A 106 -2.15 7.48 23.68
CA HIS A 106 -1.99 8.90 23.98
C HIS A 106 -0.68 9.51 23.41
N LYS A 107 -0.14 8.89 22.35
CA LYS A 107 1.03 9.36 21.59
C LYS A 107 0.67 9.36 20.10
N PRO A 108 0.97 10.45 19.36
CA PRO A 108 0.80 10.49 17.92
C PRO A 108 1.54 9.33 17.25
N TYR A 109 0.92 8.76 16.22
CA TYR A 109 1.48 7.67 15.42
C TYR A 109 1.89 6.42 16.22
N SER A 110 1.19 6.15 17.34
CA SER A 110 1.47 4.99 18.19
C SER A 110 0.91 3.68 17.63
N HIS A 111 0.11 3.75 16.56
CA HIS A 111 -0.48 2.59 15.92
C HIS A 111 -0.50 2.76 14.39
N VAL A 112 -0.42 1.63 13.67
CA VAL A 112 -0.40 1.59 12.21
C VAL A 112 -1.18 0.38 11.69
N GLY A 113 -1.85 0.56 10.54
CA GLY A 113 -2.50 -0.48 9.78
C GLY A 113 -2.36 -0.25 8.28
N ILE A 114 -2.86 -1.20 7.49
CA ILE A 114 -2.86 -1.19 6.03
C ILE A 114 -4.29 -0.93 5.55
N TYR A 115 -4.47 0.15 4.79
CA TYR A 115 -5.76 0.50 4.19
C TYR A 115 -6.15 -0.50 3.11
N LEU A 116 -7.40 -0.96 3.14
CA LEU A 116 -7.93 -1.96 2.20
C LEU A 116 -8.85 -1.38 1.13
N GLY A 117 -9.30 -0.15 1.30
CA GLY A 117 -10.41 0.45 0.55
C GLY A 117 -11.68 0.53 1.39
N ASP A 118 -12.69 1.24 0.90
CA ASP A 118 -14.03 1.34 1.51
C ASP A 118 -14.02 1.68 3.01
N ASP A 119 -13.14 2.61 3.40
CA ASP A 119 -12.90 3.03 4.79
C ASP A 119 -12.52 1.88 5.75
N GLN A 120 -11.98 0.77 5.21
CA GLN A 120 -11.50 -0.35 6.00
C GLN A 120 -9.97 -0.41 6.05
N PHE A 121 -9.44 -0.88 7.17
CA PHE A 121 -8.02 -1.19 7.28
C PHE A 121 -7.81 -2.47 8.11
N ILE A 122 -6.71 -3.16 7.84
CA ILE A 122 -6.28 -4.35 8.58
C ILE A 122 -5.10 -4.02 9.48
N HIS A 123 -5.10 -4.54 10.69
CA HIS A 123 -4.06 -4.27 11.68
C HIS A 123 -3.90 -5.39 12.69
N SER A 124 -2.78 -5.40 13.42
CA SER A 124 -2.62 -6.19 14.64
C SER A 124 -2.91 -5.29 15.84
N PRO A 125 -4.01 -5.49 16.58
CA PRO A 125 -4.58 -4.48 17.48
C PRO A 125 -3.88 -4.35 18.84
N SER A 126 -3.97 -5.37 19.72
CA SER A 126 -3.46 -5.34 21.09
C SER A 126 -3.54 -6.73 21.73
N SER A 127 -2.97 -6.90 22.90
CA SER A 127 -2.96 -8.16 23.68
C SER A 127 -4.36 -8.78 23.79
N GLY A 128 -4.42 -10.10 23.62
CA GLY A 128 -5.67 -10.88 23.68
C GLY A 128 -6.54 -10.81 22.42
N LYS A 129 -6.08 -10.09 21.39
CA LYS A 129 -6.75 -9.99 20.10
C LYS A 129 -5.86 -10.52 18.96
N SER A 130 -6.40 -10.56 17.77
CA SER A 130 -5.71 -11.05 16.57
C SER A 130 -5.80 -10.02 15.44
N VAL A 131 -4.96 -10.20 14.40
CA VAL A 131 -5.04 -9.41 13.17
C VAL A 131 -6.47 -9.42 12.65
N SER A 132 -7.03 -8.24 12.46
CA SER A 132 -8.44 -8.06 12.12
C SER A 132 -8.68 -6.81 11.26
N ILE A 133 -9.81 -6.81 10.57
CA ILE A 133 -10.29 -5.67 9.79
C ILE A 133 -11.21 -4.83 10.67
N VAL A 134 -11.09 -3.51 10.55
CA VAL A 134 -11.92 -2.53 11.24
C VAL A 134 -12.29 -1.38 10.30
N ASN A 135 -13.37 -0.67 10.64
CA ASN A 135 -13.82 0.48 9.86
C ASN A 135 -13.23 1.79 10.43
N MET A 136 -12.65 2.61 9.56
CA MET A 136 -12.07 3.91 9.93
C MET A 136 -13.13 4.91 10.44
N ASN A 137 -14.40 4.73 10.05
CA ASN A 137 -15.53 5.58 10.45
C ASN A 137 -16.05 5.26 11.85
N ASP A 138 -15.65 4.12 12.44
CA ASP A 138 -15.97 3.82 13.85
C ASP A 138 -15.42 4.95 14.73
N THR A 139 -16.23 5.40 15.70
CA THR A 139 -15.88 6.53 16.55
C THR A 139 -14.52 6.42 17.19
N TYR A 140 -14.13 5.20 17.63
CA TYR A 140 -12.82 4.95 18.22
C TYR A 140 -11.68 5.30 17.26
N TRP A 141 -11.75 4.86 16.01
CA TRP A 141 -10.70 5.06 15.00
C TRP A 141 -10.73 6.46 14.43
N ARG A 142 -11.92 6.96 14.09
CA ARG A 142 -12.10 8.30 13.52
C ARG A 142 -11.50 9.41 14.39
N THR A 143 -11.71 9.33 15.72
CA THR A 143 -11.20 10.35 16.66
C THR A 143 -9.72 10.25 16.94
N ARG A 144 -9.06 9.13 16.54
CA ARG A 144 -7.64 8.85 16.76
C ARG A 144 -6.80 8.90 15.52
N TYR A 145 -7.37 9.18 14.38
CA TYR A 145 -6.66 9.24 13.11
C TYR A 145 -5.61 10.35 13.10
N ASN A 146 -4.34 10.00 12.77
CA ASN A 146 -3.21 10.92 12.72
C ASN A 146 -2.69 11.20 11.30
N GLY A 147 -3.16 10.49 10.30
CA GLY A 147 -2.72 10.66 8.92
C GLY A 147 -2.35 9.37 8.24
N ALA A 148 -1.86 9.48 7.02
CA ALA A 148 -1.51 8.33 6.20
C ALA A 148 -0.22 8.54 5.40
N ARG A 149 0.39 7.43 4.97
CA ARG A 149 1.59 7.42 4.11
C ARG A 149 1.44 6.41 2.99
N ARG A 150 1.92 6.78 1.81
CA ARG A 150 2.16 5.84 0.71
C ARG A 150 3.64 5.58 0.58
N LEU A 151 4.02 4.33 0.71
CA LEU A 151 5.38 3.88 0.44
C LEU A 151 5.43 3.47 -1.03
N ARG A 152 6.26 4.16 -1.83
CA ARG A 152 6.45 3.80 -3.25
C ARG A 152 7.17 2.46 -3.35
N PRO A 153 6.88 1.66 -4.39
CA PRO A 153 7.61 0.43 -4.69
C PRO A 153 9.11 0.65 -4.83
#